data_b5624c1104e889cbe6f10af7e7c86c5e
#
_entry.id   b5624c1104e889cbe6f10af7e7c86c5e
#
_cell.length_a   1.000
_cell.length_b   1.000
_cell.length_c   1.000
_cell.angle_alpha   90.00
_cell.angle_beta   90.00
_cell.angle_gamma   90.00
#
_symmetry.space_group_name_H-M   'P 1'
#
loop_
_entity.id
_entity.type
_entity.pdbx_description
1 polymer ?
#
loop_
_entity_poly.entity_id
_entity_poly.type
_entity_poly.pdbx_seq_one_letter_code
_entity_poly.pdbx_strand_id
1 'polypeptide(L)'
;MIRFDEVTKVYRGTARPALNSVSLEILSGEFVFLVGASGSGKSTFLRLVLKEEKPSSGSIHVLGQDLGHISSRKVPYFRRNLGVVFQDFRLLPNKTVFDNVAFTLQVIGKSKGFIHEAVPDALQTVGLDGKAQRFPHELSGGEQQRVAIARAVVNKPAIMLADEPTGNLDPETSAGIMALLERINANGTTVIMATHDAGIVDRLQRRVIEVIGGRIVRDERGGGYKTQATPIATQGFGMTPAPAAPPAPPSQPPAAPAPNYGLGGRS
;
A
#
# COMPACT_ATOMS: atom_id res chain seq x y z
N MET A 1 8.86 -7.37 -9.03
CA MET A 1 9.24 -6.44 -9.32
C MET A 1 8.51 -5.18 -9.55
N ILE A 2 8.33 -4.47 -8.41
CA ILE A 2 7.85 -3.11 -8.35
C ILE A 2 8.98 -2.32 -7.74
N ARG A 3 9.43 -1.25 -8.41
CA ARG A 3 10.48 -0.37 -7.92
C ARG A 3 10.03 1.07 -8.02
N PHE A 4 10.17 1.78 -6.93
CA PHE A 4 9.97 3.22 -6.80
C PHE A 4 11.33 3.85 -6.57
N ASP A 5 11.66 4.88 -7.34
CA ASP A 5 12.90 5.64 -7.22
C ASP A 5 12.52 7.11 -6.95
N GLU A 6 12.69 7.57 -5.71
CA GLU A 6 12.42 8.94 -5.23
C GLU A 6 11.04 9.50 -5.63
N VAL A 7 10.03 8.65 -5.58
CA VAL A 7 8.68 8.97 -6.06
C VAL A 7 7.99 9.96 -5.15
N THR A 8 7.59 11.08 -5.71
CA THR A 8 6.73 12.08 -5.06
C THR A 8 5.42 12.21 -5.81
N LYS A 9 4.31 12.29 -5.08
CA LYS A 9 2.98 12.57 -5.64
C LYS A 9 2.30 13.69 -4.88
N VAL A 10 2.02 14.78 -5.59
CA VAL A 10 1.24 15.91 -5.10
C VAL A 10 -0.06 15.98 -5.90
N TYR A 11 -1.20 16.11 -5.21
CA TYR A 11 -2.49 16.36 -5.86
C TYR A 11 -2.74 17.86 -5.96
N ARG A 12 -3.45 18.29 -6.99
CA ARG A 12 -3.82 19.69 -7.14
C ARG A 12 -4.68 20.15 -5.96
N GLY A 13 -4.34 21.31 -5.39
CA GLY A 13 -5.07 21.87 -4.24
C GLY A 13 -4.66 21.31 -2.87
N THR A 14 -3.68 20.42 -2.80
CA THR A 14 -3.15 19.93 -1.51
C THR A 14 -1.82 20.60 -1.19
N ALA A 15 -1.66 21.06 0.07
CA ALA A 15 -0.42 21.67 0.54
C ALA A 15 0.68 20.62 0.84
N ARG A 16 0.31 19.36 1.04
CA ARG A 16 1.25 18.28 1.39
C ARG A 16 1.23 17.19 0.32
N PRO A 17 2.39 16.61 -0.01
CA PRO A 17 2.46 15.48 -0.91
C PRO A 17 1.76 14.25 -0.31
N ALA A 18 1.03 13.50 -1.12
CA ALA A 18 0.44 12.22 -0.73
C ALA A 18 1.50 11.12 -0.63
N LEU A 19 2.57 11.19 -1.45
CA LEU A 19 3.83 10.46 -1.28
C LEU A 19 4.97 11.44 -1.45
N ASN A 20 6.04 11.29 -0.65
CA ASN A 20 7.15 12.22 -0.59
C ASN A 20 8.50 11.48 -0.63
N SER A 21 9.15 11.51 -1.78
CA SER A 21 10.47 10.89 -2.04
C SER A 21 10.52 9.42 -1.59
N VAL A 22 9.56 8.63 -2.05
CA VAL A 22 9.46 7.21 -1.71
C VAL A 22 10.38 6.41 -2.62
N SER A 23 11.31 5.64 -2.00
CA SER A 23 12.15 4.67 -2.69
C SER A 23 11.99 3.30 -2.02
N LEU A 24 11.63 2.29 -2.81
CA LEU A 24 11.49 0.90 -2.35
C LEU A 24 11.51 -0.07 -3.52
N GLU A 25 11.77 -1.33 -3.20
CA GLU A 25 11.64 -2.44 -4.14
C GLU A 25 10.82 -3.58 -3.53
N ILE A 26 9.86 -4.11 -4.30
CA ILE A 26 9.09 -5.31 -3.96
C ILE A 26 9.45 -6.38 -4.98
N LEU A 27 9.89 -7.56 -4.51
CA LEU A 27 10.31 -8.67 -5.35
C LEU A 27 9.11 -9.52 -5.79
N SER A 28 9.32 -10.35 -6.83
CA SER A 28 8.32 -11.34 -7.26
C SER A 28 8.00 -12.33 -6.15
N GLY A 29 6.72 -12.65 -6.00
CA GLY A 29 6.26 -13.64 -5.05
C GLY A 29 6.25 -13.15 -3.60
N GLU A 30 6.65 -11.91 -3.30
CA GLU A 30 6.50 -11.37 -1.94
C GLU A 30 5.03 -11.15 -1.58
N PHE A 31 4.72 -11.37 -0.31
CA PHE A 31 3.51 -10.87 0.33
C PHE A 31 3.89 -9.68 1.20
N VAL A 32 3.34 -8.50 0.88
CA VAL A 32 3.71 -7.24 1.53
C VAL A 32 2.47 -6.57 2.11
N PHE A 33 2.53 -6.23 3.38
CA PHE A 33 1.58 -5.32 4.02
C PHE A 33 2.03 -3.87 3.85
N LEU A 34 1.14 -3.04 3.33
CA LEU A 34 1.29 -1.60 3.28
C LEU A 34 0.43 -1.00 4.39
N VAL A 35 1.05 -0.58 5.50
CA VAL A 35 0.34 -0.13 6.69
C VAL A 35 0.47 1.38 6.91
N GLY A 36 -0.39 1.93 7.76
CA GLY A 36 -0.40 3.36 8.12
C GLY A 36 -1.82 3.88 8.32
N ALA A 37 -1.94 5.03 8.97
CA ALA A 37 -3.22 5.68 9.24
C ALA A 37 -4.00 6.01 7.94
N SER A 38 -5.29 6.29 8.05
CA SER A 38 -6.07 6.81 6.93
C SER A 38 -5.44 8.09 6.39
N GLY A 39 -5.37 8.22 5.06
CA GLY A 39 -4.72 9.37 4.41
C GLY A 39 -3.18 9.35 4.41
N SER A 40 -2.52 8.30 4.90
CA SER A 40 -1.05 8.22 4.92
C SER A 40 -0.39 8.11 3.54
N GLY A 41 -1.15 7.73 2.48
CA GLY A 41 -0.65 7.58 1.11
C GLY A 41 -0.80 6.16 0.53
N LYS A 42 -1.33 5.18 1.28
CA LYS A 42 -1.47 3.77 0.83
C LYS A 42 -2.24 3.63 -0.48
N SER A 43 -3.44 4.18 -0.58
CA SER A 43 -4.24 4.10 -1.81
C SER A 43 -3.60 4.88 -2.97
N THR A 44 -2.84 5.96 -2.68
CA THR A 44 -2.04 6.67 -3.70
C THR A 44 -0.93 5.76 -4.25
N PHE A 45 -0.25 5.02 -3.37
CA PHE A 45 0.74 4.04 -3.77
C PHE A 45 0.14 2.99 -4.73
N LEU A 46 -1.00 2.39 -4.36
CA LEU A 46 -1.69 1.41 -5.21
C LEU A 46 -2.11 2.00 -6.56
N ARG A 47 -2.66 3.22 -6.58
CA ARG A 47 -3.05 3.91 -7.83
C ARG A 47 -1.86 4.20 -8.75
N LEU A 48 -0.71 4.50 -8.19
CA LEU A 48 0.52 4.70 -8.96
C LEU A 48 0.98 3.39 -9.60
N VAL A 49 0.96 2.25 -8.87
CA VAL A 49 1.27 0.92 -9.41
C VAL A 49 0.29 0.55 -10.52
N LEU A 50 -1.00 0.89 -10.38
CA LEU A 50 -2.04 0.68 -11.40
C LEU A 50 -1.91 1.62 -12.62
N LYS A 51 -1.00 2.60 -12.58
CA LYS A 51 -0.95 3.67 -13.58
C LYS A 51 -2.28 4.42 -13.72
N GLU A 52 -3.09 4.49 -12.66
CA GLU A 52 -4.26 5.38 -12.57
C GLU A 52 -3.81 6.82 -12.35
N GLU A 53 -2.71 6.97 -11.62
CA GLU A 53 -2.04 8.23 -11.35
C GLU A 53 -0.63 8.24 -11.94
N LYS A 54 -0.09 9.45 -12.14
CA LYS A 54 1.31 9.65 -12.50
C LYS A 54 2.04 10.26 -11.31
N PRO A 55 3.30 9.91 -11.08
CA PRO A 55 4.11 10.61 -10.09
C PRO A 55 4.30 12.07 -10.51
N SER A 56 4.50 12.96 -9.53
CA SER A 56 4.89 14.36 -9.77
C SER A 56 6.39 14.46 -10.06
N SER A 57 7.19 13.59 -9.41
CA SER A 57 8.62 13.39 -9.68
C SER A 57 9.04 11.97 -9.31
N GLY A 58 10.22 11.55 -9.73
CA GLY A 58 10.73 10.20 -9.57
C GLY A 58 10.24 9.24 -10.65
N SER A 59 10.63 7.97 -10.57
CA SER A 59 10.27 6.95 -11.55
C SER A 59 9.69 5.69 -10.89
N ILE A 60 8.81 4.99 -11.61
CA ILE A 60 8.15 3.77 -11.14
C ILE A 60 8.31 2.71 -12.21
N HIS A 61 8.89 1.58 -11.81
CA HIS A 61 9.04 0.40 -12.65
C HIS A 61 8.17 -0.74 -12.11
N VAL A 62 7.37 -1.36 -12.96
CA VAL A 62 6.52 -2.50 -12.61
C VAL A 62 6.66 -3.57 -13.68
N LEU A 63 6.98 -4.80 -13.29
CA LEU A 63 7.21 -5.94 -14.20
C LEU A 63 8.22 -5.61 -15.31
N GLY A 64 9.29 -4.87 -14.97
CA GLY A 64 10.34 -4.44 -15.91
C GLY A 64 9.94 -3.29 -16.83
N GLN A 65 8.73 -2.72 -16.70
CA GLN A 65 8.27 -1.60 -17.51
C GLN A 65 8.33 -0.29 -16.72
N ASP A 66 8.97 0.73 -17.29
CA ASP A 66 8.91 2.09 -16.76
C ASP A 66 7.53 2.70 -17.02
N LEU A 67 6.77 2.93 -15.94
CA LEU A 67 5.41 3.47 -16.04
C LEU A 67 5.39 4.92 -16.56
N GLY A 68 6.48 5.67 -16.44
CA GLY A 68 6.62 7.01 -17.01
C GLY A 68 6.48 6.99 -18.53
N HIS A 69 7.09 6.00 -19.16
CA HIS A 69 7.22 5.88 -20.62
C HIS A 69 6.17 4.99 -21.31
N ILE A 70 5.32 4.28 -20.54
CA ILE A 70 4.20 3.51 -21.12
C ILE A 70 3.21 4.43 -21.81
N SER A 71 3.00 4.23 -23.12
CA SER A 71 1.96 4.93 -23.88
C SER A 71 0.55 4.54 -23.41
N SER A 72 -0.42 5.45 -23.48
CA SER A 72 -1.80 5.22 -23.06
C SER A 72 -2.43 3.99 -23.74
N ARG A 73 -2.06 3.67 -24.98
CA ARG A 73 -2.53 2.49 -25.72
C ARG A 73 -2.01 1.18 -25.13
N LYS A 74 -0.86 1.18 -24.47
CA LYS A 74 -0.24 -0.01 -23.83
C LYS A 74 -0.71 -0.21 -22.39
N VAL A 75 -1.27 0.79 -21.72
CA VAL A 75 -1.76 0.68 -20.33
C VAL A 75 -2.76 -0.47 -20.12
N PRO A 76 -3.77 -0.71 -21.00
CA PRO A 76 -4.67 -1.85 -20.85
C PRO A 76 -3.94 -3.21 -20.87
N TYR A 77 -2.93 -3.37 -21.69
CA TYR A 77 -2.12 -4.59 -21.75
C TYR A 77 -1.26 -4.77 -20.50
N PHE A 78 -0.69 -3.69 -19.99
CA PHE A 78 0.03 -3.69 -18.73
C PHE A 78 -0.88 -4.13 -17.57
N ARG A 79 -2.08 -3.56 -17.46
CA ARG A 79 -3.05 -3.87 -16.39
C ARG A 79 -3.57 -5.31 -16.42
N ARG A 80 -3.45 -6.05 -17.54
CA ARG A 80 -3.79 -7.47 -17.60
C ARG A 80 -2.96 -8.34 -16.66
N ASN A 81 -1.78 -7.87 -16.27
CA ASN A 81 -0.89 -8.55 -15.32
C ASN A 81 -1.18 -8.18 -13.86
N LEU A 82 -2.17 -7.30 -13.61
CA LEU A 82 -2.54 -6.81 -12.30
C LEU A 82 -3.95 -7.27 -11.94
N GLY A 83 -4.12 -7.86 -10.76
CA GLY A 83 -5.42 -8.09 -10.13
C GLY A 83 -5.67 -7.04 -9.07
N VAL A 84 -6.91 -6.57 -8.93
CA VAL A 84 -7.25 -5.56 -7.91
C VAL A 84 -8.45 -6.02 -7.13
N VAL A 85 -8.34 -5.92 -5.80
CA VAL A 85 -9.40 -6.21 -4.83
C VAL A 85 -9.65 -4.95 -4.01
N PHE A 86 -10.90 -4.51 -3.90
CA PHE A 86 -11.31 -3.32 -3.18
C PHE A 86 -12.09 -3.67 -1.92
N GLN A 87 -12.12 -2.78 -0.96
CA GLN A 87 -12.89 -2.90 0.28
C GLN A 87 -14.40 -2.98 0.03
N ASP A 88 -14.91 -2.26 -0.97
CA ASP A 88 -16.32 -2.17 -1.33
C ASP A 88 -16.74 -3.18 -2.42
N PHE A 89 -15.95 -4.24 -2.63
CA PHE A 89 -16.12 -5.34 -3.58
C PHE A 89 -16.23 -4.90 -5.05
N ARG A 90 -16.89 -3.81 -5.36
CA ARG A 90 -17.17 -3.26 -6.71
C ARG A 90 -17.73 -4.30 -7.66
N LEU A 91 -18.67 -5.11 -7.19
CA LEU A 91 -19.36 -6.07 -8.03
C LEU A 91 -20.40 -5.38 -8.91
N LEU A 92 -20.64 -5.94 -10.07
CA LEU A 92 -21.70 -5.53 -10.98
C LEU A 92 -23.03 -6.10 -10.45
N PRO A 93 -23.96 -5.24 -9.89
CA PRO A 93 -25.09 -5.72 -9.13
C PRO A 93 -26.11 -6.49 -9.98
N ASN A 94 -26.20 -6.16 -11.27
CA ASN A 94 -27.12 -6.76 -12.24
C ASN A 94 -26.49 -7.93 -13.04
N LYS A 95 -25.37 -8.46 -12.56
CA LYS A 95 -24.65 -9.58 -13.18
C LYS A 95 -24.52 -10.71 -12.16
N THR A 96 -24.61 -11.94 -12.64
CA THR A 96 -24.38 -13.12 -11.80
C THR A 96 -22.94 -13.17 -11.30
N VAL A 97 -22.66 -14.06 -10.36
CA VAL A 97 -21.28 -14.37 -9.90
C VAL A 97 -20.41 -14.76 -11.08
N PHE A 98 -20.91 -15.67 -11.94
CA PHE A 98 -20.22 -16.08 -13.17
C PHE A 98 -19.88 -14.86 -14.04
N ASP A 99 -20.87 -14.03 -14.33
CA ASP A 99 -20.69 -12.87 -15.21
C ASP A 99 -19.76 -11.81 -14.62
N ASN A 100 -19.77 -11.63 -13.28
CA ASN A 100 -18.82 -10.74 -12.60
C ASN A 100 -17.38 -11.18 -12.81
N VAL A 101 -17.09 -12.48 -12.70
CA VAL A 101 -15.75 -13.02 -12.94
C VAL A 101 -15.40 -13.03 -14.43
N ALA A 102 -16.36 -13.46 -15.27
CA ALA A 102 -16.21 -13.52 -16.72
C ALA A 102 -15.92 -12.14 -17.34
N PHE A 103 -16.46 -11.07 -16.75
CA PHE A 103 -16.31 -9.70 -17.27
C PHE A 103 -14.85 -9.30 -17.52
N THR A 104 -13.95 -9.65 -16.59
CA THR A 104 -12.50 -9.38 -16.77
C THR A 104 -11.97 -10.04 -18.04
N LEU A 105 -12.32 -11.30 -18.28
CA LEU A 105 -11.87 -12.06 -19.45
C LEU A 105 -12.51 -11.55 -20.75
N GLN A 106 -13.77 -11.13 -20.69
CA GLN A 106 -14.48 -10.52 -21.83
C GLN A 106 -13.80 -9.21 -22.26
N VAL A 107 -13.50 -8.34 -21.31
CA VAL A 107 -12.83 -7.04 -21.57
C VAL A 107 -11.45 -7.21 -22.20
N ILE A 108 -10.71 -8.25 -21.84
CA ILE A 108 -9.40 -8.54 -22.45
C ILE A 108 -9.47 -9.35 -23.73
N GLY A 109 -10.68 -9.69 -24.20
CA GLY A 109 -10.92 -10.34 -25.50
C GLY A 109 -10.70 -11.85 -25.51
N LYS A 110 -10.89 -12.56 -24.38
CA LYS A 110 -10.81 -14.02 -24.33
C LYS A 110 -12.01 -14.66 -25.01
N SER A 111 -11.81 -15.84 -25.63
CA SER A 111 -12.86 -16.59 -26.27
C SER A 111 -13.91 -17.11 -25.27
N LYS A 112 -15.14 -17.36 -25.74
CA LYS A 112 -16.20 -17.93 -24.91
C LYS A 112 -15.80 -19.28 -24.32
N GLY A 113 -15.14 -20.16 -25.07
CA GLY A 113 -14.67 -21.46 -24.59
C GLY A 113 -13.70 -21.28 -23.41
N PHE A 114 -12.68 -20.40 -23.53
CA PHE A 114 -11.76 -20.11 -22.46
C PHE A 114 -12.46 -19.57 -21.20
N ILE A 115 -13.47 -18.68 -21.37
CA ILE A 115 -14.24 -18.14 -20.25
C ILE A 115 -15.00 -19.22 -19.51
N HIS A 116 -15.62 -20.16 -20.25
CA HIS A 116 -16.38 -21.26 -19.66
C HIS A 116 -15.53 -22.27 -18.87
N GLU A 117 -14.24 -22.36 -19.15
CA GLU A 117 -13.29 -23.16 -18.39
C GLU A 117 -12.70 -22.37 -17.21
N ALA A 118 -12.20 -21.15 -17.44
CA ALA A 118 -11.45 -20.40 -16.47
C ALA A 118 -12.32 -19.85 -15.31
N VAL A 119 -13.59 -19.52 -15.55
CA VAL A 119 -14.46 -18.95 -14.52
C VAL A 119 -14.82 -19.99 -13.44
N PRO A 120 -15.27 -21.22 -13.78
CA PRO A 120 -15.48 -22.25 -12.76
C PRO A 120 -14.23 -22.56 -11.94
N ASP A 121 -13.05 -22.65 -12.57
CA ASP A 121 -11.78 -22.87 -11.86
C ASP A 121 -11.47 -21.75 -10.87
N ALA A 122 -11.71 -20.48 -11.27
CA ALA A 122 -11.52 -19.34 -10.39
C ALA A 122 -12.54 -19.37 -9.22
N LEU A 123 -13.79 -19.72 -9.47
CA LEU A 123 -14.82 -19.87 -8.43
C LEU A 123 -14.49 -20.99 -7.45
N GLN A 124 -14.04 -22.13 -7.95
CA GLN A 124 -13.56 -23.23 -7.13
C GLN A 124 -12.37 -22.80 -6.24
N THR A 125 -11.41 -22.08 -6.83
CA THR A 125 -10.26 -21.55 -6.09
C THR A 125 -10.67 -20.71 -4.87
N VAL A 126 -11.76 -19.95 -4.96
CA VAL A 126 -12.25 -19.11 -3.88
C VAL A 126 -13.33 -19.78 -3.00
N GLY A 127 -13.70 -21.04 -3.29
CA GLY A 127 -14.73 -21.78 -2.52
C GLY A 127 -16.14 -21.28 -2.76
N LEU A 128 -16.48 -20.93 -4.01
CA LEU A 128 -17.81 -20.50 -4.44
C LEU A 128 -18.46 -21.50 -5.43
N ASP A 129 -18.12 -22.80 -5.28
CA ASP A 129 -18.73 -23.86 -6.05
C ASP A 129 -20.26 -23.84 -5.90
N GLY A 130 -20.97 -23.99 -7.00
CA GLY A 130 -22.43 -24.00 -7.02
C GLY A 130 -23.10 -22.63 -6.88
N LYS A 131 -22.35 -21.53 -6.74
CA LYS A 131 -22.91 -20.17 -6.62
C LYS A 131 -22.81 -19.32 -7.89
N ALA A 132 -22.37 -19.90 -9.00
CA ALA A 132 -22.11 -19.19 -10.25
C ALA A 132 -23.33 -18.39 -10.78
N GLN A 133 -24.56 -18.86 -10.56
CA GLN A 133 -25.81 -18.25 -11.02
C GLN A 133 -26.42 -17.26 -10.03
N ARG A 134 -25.86 -17.13 -8.82
CA ARG A 134 -26.34 -16.17 -7.81
C ARG A 134 -25.98 -14.74 -8.22
N PHE A 135 -26.77 -13.78 -7.74
CA PHE A 135 -26.48 -12.35 -7.86
C PHE A 135 -25.79 -11.85 -6.59
N PRO A 136 -25.04 -10.73 -6.65
CA PRO A 136 -24.35 -10.15 -5.50
C PRO A 136 -25.23 -9.94 -4.27
N HIS A 137 -26.48 -9.51 -4.44
CA HIS A 137 -27.42 -9.27 -3.34
C HIS A 137 -27.90 -10.56 -2.62
N GLU A 138 -27.67 -11.73 -3.20
CA GLU A 138 -27.97 -13.04 -2.60
C GLU A 138 -26.79 -13.61 -1.80
N LEU A 139 -25.66 -12.89 -1.73
CA LEU A 139 -24.42 -13.33 -1.12
C LEU A 139 -24.11 -12.58 0.17
N SER A 140 -23.50 -13.26 1.15
CA SER A 140 -22.90 -12.60 2.30
C SER A 140 -21.74 -11.69 1.88
N GLY A 141 -21.32 -10.75 2.74
CA GLY A 141 -20.19 -9.86 2.47
C GLY A 141 -18.89 -10.63 2.17
N GLY A 142 -18.63 -11.71 2.92
CA GLY A 142 -17.46 -12.57 2.68
C GLY A 142 -17.51 -13.29 1.34
N GLU A 143 -18.70 -13.72 0.90
CA GLU A 143 -18.88 -14.33 -0.42
C GLU A 143 -18.71 -13.30 -1.54
N GLN A 144 -19.24 -12.08 -1.37
CA GLN A 144 -19.02 -10.99 -2.31
C GLN A 144 -17.53 -10.66 -2.45
N GLN A 145 -16.77 -10.67 -1.34
CA GLN A 145 -15.33 -10.47 -1.38
C GLN A 145 -14.63 -11.62 -2.10
N ARG A 146 -15.04 -12.87 -1.90
CA ARG A 146 -14.52 -14.02 -2.66
C ARG A 146 -14.79 -13.89 -4.16
N VAL A 147 -15.96 -13.38 -4.57
CA VAL A 147 -16.23 -13.07 -5.99
C VAL A 147 -15.28 -11.99 -6.51
N ALA A 148 -15.05 -10.92 -5.74
CA ALA A 148 -14.09 -9.87 -6.13
C ALA A 148 -12.67 -10.41 -6.28
N ILE A 149 -12.25 -11.33 -5.40
CA ILE A 149 -10.95 -12.01 -5.51
C ILE A 149 -10.92 -12.94 -6.73
N ALA A 150 -11.96 -13.75 -6.97
CA ALA A 150 -12.05 -14.61 -8.17
C ALA A 150 -11.91 -13.77 -9.44
N ARG A 151 -12.61 -12.64 -9.54
CA ARG A 151 -12.50 -11.68 -10.64
C ARG A 151 -11.08 -11.14 -10.81
N ALA A 152 -10.37 -10.91 -9.70
CA ALA A 152 -9.00 -10.39 -9.73
C ALA A 152 -7.99 -11.46 -10.21
N VAL A 153 -8.22 -12.75 -9.89
CA VAL A 153 -7.25 -13.82 -10.19
C VAL A 153 -7.54 -14.62 -11.44
N VAL A 154 -8.75 -14.50 -12.02
CA VAL A 154 -9.19 -15.34 -13.18
C VAL A 154 -8.24 -15.26 -14.37
N ASN A 155 -7.56 -14.16 -14.57
CA ASN A 155 -6.54 -13.99 -15.62
C ASN A 155 -5.11 -14.32 -15.13
N LYS A 156 -4.93 -14.95 -13.96
CA LYS A 156 -3.64 -15.32 -13.35
C LYS A 156 -2.63 -14.15 -13.33
N PRO A 157 -2.94 -13.05 -12.63
CA PRO A 157 -2.08 -11.88 -12.62
C PRO A 157 -0.75 -12.16 -11.90
N ALA A 158 0.32 -11.46 -12.33
CA ALA A 158 1.62 -11.53 -11.66
C ALA A 158 1.61 -10.77 -10.32
N ILE A 159 0.76 -9.74 -10.20
CA ILE A 159 0.64 -8.88 -9.01
C ILE A 159 -0.84 -8.74 -8.64
N MET A 160 -1.15 -8.92 -7.36
CA MET A 160 -2.44 -8.59 -6.77
C MET A 160 -2.28 -7.40 -5.83
N LEU A 161 -3.12 -6.39 -6.03
CA LEU A 161 -3.25 -5.22 -5.17
C LEU A 161 -4.57 -5.32 -4.41
N ALA A 162 -4.52 -5.35 -3.09
CA ALA A 162 -5.70 -5.43 -2.24
C ALA A 162 -5.76 -4.19 -1.34
N ASP A 163 -6.80 -3.38 -1.49
CA ASP A 163 -7.04 -2.19 -0.69
C ASP A 163 -8.10 -2.51 0.38
N GLU A 164 -7.65 -2.74 1.61
CA GLU A 164 -8.46 -3.10 2.78
C GLU A 164 -9.46 -4.26 2.55
N PRO A 165 -9.01 -5.42 2.03
CA PRO A 165 -9.90 -6.49 1.57
C PRO A 165 -10.74 -7.15 2.66
N THR A 166 -10.47 -6.87 3.92
CA THR A 166 -11.15 -7.41 5.11
C THR A 166 -11.90 -6.36 5.92
N GLY A 167 -11.82 -5.07 5.52
CA GLY A 167 -12.29 -3.94 6.32
C GLY A 167 -13.80 -3.91 6.63
N ASN A 168 -14.62 -4.63 5.87
CA ASN A 168 -16.08 -4.70 6.06
C ASN A 168 -16.55 -6.09 6.49
N LEU A 169 -15.65 -6.95 6.99
CA LEU A 169 -15.93 -8.34 7.29
C LEU A 169 -15.74 -8.64 8.78
N ASP A 170 -16.46 -9.63 9.30
CA ASP A 170 -16.23 -10.16 10.62
C ASP A 170 -14.87 -10.88 10.74
N PRO A 171 -14.34 -11.10 11.96
CA PRO A 171 -13.01 -11.69 12.15
C PRO A 171 -12.84 -13.09 11.55
N GLU A 172 -13.86 -13.94 11.61
CA GLU A 172 -13.80 -15.31 11.08
C GLU A 172 -13.74 -15.30 9.55
N THR A 173 -14.63 -14.54 8.92
CA THR A 173 -14.63 -14.32 7.48
C THR A 173 -13.32 -13.69 7.01
N SER A 174 -12.80 -12.70 7.73
CA SER A 174 -11.51 -12.07 7.46
C SER A 174 -10.36 -13.08 7.47
N ALA A 175 -10.34 -13.99 8.45
CA ALA A 175 -9.35 -15.08 8.50
C ALA A 175 -9.41 -15.97 7.25
N GLY A 176 -10.63 -16.31 6.80
CA GLY A 176 -10.83 -17.08 5.57
C GLY A 176 -10.37 -16.36 4.29
N ILE A 177 -10.56 -15.03 4.22
CA ILE A 177 -10.04 -14.20 3.11
C ILE A 177 -8.51 -14.16 3.15
N MET A 178 -7.90 -14.00 4.32
CA MET A 178 -6.44 -13.98 4.44
C MET A 178 -5.81 -15.31 4.03
N ALA A 179 -6.35 -16.45 4.46
CA ALA A 179 -5.90 -17.77 4.04
C ALA A 179 -6.00 -17.96 2.51
N LEU A 180 -7.03 -17.37 1.88
CA LEU A 180 -7.18 -17.38 0.43
C LEU A 180 -6.08 -16.54 -0.25
N LEU A 181 -5.79 -15.33 0.24
CA LEU A 181 -4.73 -14.47 -0.30
C LEU A 181 -3.34 -15.10 -0.13
N GLU A 182 -3.08 -15.77 1.00
CA GLU A 182 -1.83 -16.52 1.22
C GLU A 182 -1.69 -17.67 0.21
N ARG A 183 -2.75 -18.42 -0.05
CA ARG A 183 -2.75 -19.49 -1.06
C ARG A 183 -2.49 -18.97 -2.46
N ILE A 184 -3.08 -17.81 -2.82
CA ILE A 184 -2.82 -17.14 -4.10
C ILE A 184 -1.35 -16.70 -4.20
N ASN A 185 -0.79 -16.17 -3.11
CA ASN A 185 0.62 -15.80 -3.05
C ASN A 185 1.54 -17.03 -3.16
N ALA A 186 1.23 -18.13 -2.46
CA ALA A 186 2.00 -19.38 -2.53
C ALA A 186 2.06 -19.94 -3.95
N ASN A 187 1.07 -19.64 -4.80
CA ASN A 187 1.05 -19.98 -6.23
C ASN A 187 1.87 -19.01 -7.11
N GLY A 188 2.65 -18.10 -6.50
CA GLY A 188 3.60 -17.24 -7.20
C GLY A 188 3.12 -15.82 -7.48
N THR A 189 1.86 -15.47 -7.19
CA THR A 189 1.35 -14.09 -7.34
C THR A 189 1.97 -13.21 -6.24
N THR A 190 2.57 -12.08 -6.61
CA THR A 190 3.00 -11.06 -5.64
C THR A 190 1.76 -10.37 -5.07
N VAL A 191 1.65 -10.27 -3.75
CA VAL A 191 0.49 -9.66 -3.09
C VAL A 191 0.93 -8.41 -2.34
N ILE A 192 0.27 -7.29 -2.61
CA ILE A 192 0.42 -6.05 -1.84
C ILE A 192 -0.94 -5.73 -1.23
N MET A 193 -1.02 -5.77 0.09
CA MET A 193 -2.24 -5.52 0.83
C MET A 193 -2.12 -4.26 1.66
N ALA A 194 -2.88 -3.23 1.30
CA ALA A 194 -3.07 -2.08 2.16
C ALA A 194 -4.05 -2.45 3.29
N THR A 195 -3.65 -2.22 4.54
CA THR A 195 -4.50 -2.49 5.70
C THR A 195 -4.11 -1.61 6.89
N HIS A 196 -5.05 -1.39 7.79
CA HIS A 196 -4.82 -0.81 9.11
C HIS A 196 -5.10 -1.82 10.24
N ASP A 197 -5.40 -3.08 9.90
CA ASP A 197 -5.66 -4.15 10.88
C ASP A 197 -4.33 -4.74 11.42
N ALA A 198 -3.98 -4.32 12.64
CA ALA A 198 -2.80 -4.79 13.35
C ALA A 198 -2.84 -6.30 13.62
N GLY A 199 -4.01 -6.85 13.94
CA GLY A 199 -4.16 -8.27 14.26
C GLY A 199 -3.84 -9.19 13.08
N ILE A 200 -4.21 -8.80 11.87
CA ILE A 200 -3.88 -9.53 10.65
C ILE A 200 -2.37 -9.48 10.40
N VAL A 201 -1.76 -8.29 10.49
CA VAL A 201 -0.33 -8.08 10.26
C VAL A 201 0.52 -8.88 11.25
N ASP A 202 0.16 -8.82 12.55
CA ASP A 202 0.88 -9.49 13.63
C ASP A 202 0.78 -11.03 13.53
N ARG A 203 -0.36 -11.55 13.05
CA ARG A 203 -0.57 -13.00 12.88
C ARG A 203 0.24 -13.57 11.71
N LEU A 204 0.32 -12.86 10.59
CA LEU A 204 0.91 -13.38 9.36
C LEU A 204 2.40 -13.12 9.22
N GLN A 205 2.95 -12.15 9.96
CA GLN A 205 4.37 -11.82 10.03
C GLN A 205 5.08 -11.77 8.66
N ARG A 206 4.41 -11.17 7.67
CA ARG A 206 4.99 -10.92 6.34
C ARG A 206 5.78 -9.61 6.35
N ARG A 207 6.34 -9.23 5.20
CA ARG A 207 6.99 -7.94 5.07
C ARG A 207 6.00 -6.80 5.31
N VAL A 208 6.40 -5.83 6.13
CA VAL A 208 5.60 -4.66 6.50
C VAL A 208 6.29 -3.39 6.04
N ILE A 209 5.61 -2.62 5.20
CA ILE A 209 6.01 -1.28 4.78
C ILE A 209 5.06 -0.29 5.43
N GLU A 210 5.57 0.56 6.31
CA GLU A 210 4.76 1.56 7.01
C GLU A 210 4.93 2.93 6.38
N VAL A 211 3.77 3.55 6.07
CA VAL A 211 3.69 4.88 5.46
C VAL A 211 3.10 5.86 6.45
N ILE A 212 3.86 6.90 6.78
CA ILE A 212 3.41 8.03 7.63
C ILE A 212 3.66 9.34 6.88
N GLY A 213 2.61 10.14 6.69
CA GLY A 213 2.72 11.44 6.02
C GLY A 213 3.33 11.37 4.61
N GLY A 214 3.04 10.28 3.89
CA GLY A 214 3.55 10.05 2.53
C GLY A 214 4.99 9.55 2.46
N ARG A 215 5.64 9.24 3.59
CA ARG A 215 7.01 8.71 3.64
C ARG A 215 7.01 7.29 4.17
N ILE A 216 7.92 6.46 3.68
CA ILE A 216 8.20 5.15 4.27
C ILE A 216 9.04 5.39 5.53
N VAL A 217 8.50 4.98 6.67
CA VAL A 217 9.18 5.09 7.97
C VAL A 217 9.69 3.74 8.47
N ARG A 218 9.17 2.64 7.89
CA ARG A 218 9.57 1.27 8.22
C ARG A 218 9.40 0.37 7.01
N ASP A 219 10.36 -0.54 6.82
CA ASP A 219 10.35 -1.62 5.82
C ASP A 219 11.05 -2.82 6.42
N GLU A 220 10.29 -3.78 6.93
CA GLU A 220 10.80 -4.94 7.67
C GLU A 220 10.23 -6.24 7.13
N ARG A 221 11.07 -7.24 6.96
CA ARG A 221 10.68 -8.61 6.62
C ARG A 221 10.35 -9.38 7.91
N GLY A 222 9.19 -10.02 7.96
CA GLY A 222 8.73 -10.73 9.15
C GLY A 222 8.33 -9.79 10.31
N GLY A 223 7.92 -8.55 10.00
CA GLY A 223 7.55 -7.52 10.97
C GLY A 223 6.10 -7.66 11.46
N GLY A 224 5.88 -7.40 12.76
CA GLY A 224 4.53 -7.15 13.31
C GLY A 224 4.12 -5.69 13.16
N TYR A 225 2.84 -5.39 13.45
CA TYR A 225 2.32 -4.02 13.37
C TYR A 225 2.92 -3.06 14.41
N LYS A 226 3.27 -3.58 15.58
CA LYS A 226 3.77 -2.82 16.74
C LYS A 226 5.26 -2.99 17.02
N THR A 227 6.06 -3.50 16.10
CA THR A 227 7.51 -3.55 16.30
C THR A 227 8.00 -2.10 16.45
N GLN A 228 8.72 -1.79 17.54
CA GLN A 228 9.28 -0.46 17.75
C GLN A 228 10.16 -0.12 16.54
N ALA A 229 9.84 1.00 15.88
CA ALA A 229 10.61 1.45 14.72
C ALA A 229 12.08 1.59 15.13
N THR A 230 12.92 0.68 14.67
CA THR A 230 14.35 0.93 14.64
C THR A 230 14.56 2.00 13.58
N PRO A 231 15.09 3.19 13.91
CA PRO A 231 15.31 4.21 12.92
C PRO A 231 16.17 3.63 11.80
N ILE A 232 15.71 3.71 10.57
CA ILE A 232 16.53 3.38 9.41
C ILE A 232 17.73 4.31 9.49
N ALA A 233 18.91 3.75 9.82
CA ALA A 233 20.15 4.48 9.72
C ALA A 233 20.31 4.85 8.25
N THR A 234 20.03 6.10 7.92
CA THR A 234 20.50 6.72 6.68
C THR A 234 22.01 6.54 6.69
N GLN A 235 22.50 5.58 5.90
CA GLN A 235 23.92 5.54 5.55
C GLN A 235 24.20 6.80 4.73
N GLY A 236 24.38 7.91 5.45
CA GLY A 236 24.94 9.14 4.94
C GLY A 236 26.41 8.89 4.68
N PHE A 237 26.81 9.07 3.46
CA PHE A 237 28.19 9.20 3.04
C PHE A 237 28.94 10.11 4.02
N GLY A 238 30.13 9.64 4.44
CA GLY A 238 30.97 10.20 5.46
C GLY A 238 31.12 11.72 5.43
N MET A 239 30.62 12.34 6.46
CA MET A 239 31.13 13.59 6.97
C MET A 239 31.81 13.29 8.31
N THR A 240 33.12 13.42 8.35
CA THR A 240 33.93 13.45 9.56
C THR A 240 33.33 14.47 10.53
N PRO A 241 33.11 14.13 11.80
CA PRO A 241 32.65 15.14 12.76
C PRO A 241 33.74 16.21 12.94
N ALA A 242 33.33 17.47 12.83
CA ALA A 242 34.17 18.61 13.16
C ALA A 242 34.60 18.53 14.63
N PRO A 243 35.84 18.94 14.96
CA PRO A 243 36.32 18.89 16.33
C PRO A 243 35.48 19.80 17.25
N ALA A 244 35.17 19.29 18.44
CA ALA A 244 34.41 19.98 19.46
C ALA A 244 35.03 21.33 19.79
N ALA A 245 34.20 22.37 19.85
CA ALA A 245 34.59 23.70 20.29
C ALA A 245 35.04 23.66 21.80
N PRO A 246 36.04 24.44 22.18
CA PRO A 246 36.51 24.47 23.57
C PRO A 246 35.43 25.05 24.53
N PRO A 247 35.43 24.64 25.80
CA PRO A 247 34.42 25.08 26.75
C PRO A 247 34.52 26.57 27.02
N ALA A 248 33.36 27.22 27.14
CA ALA A 248 33.23 28.62 27.44
C ALA A 248 33.83 28.95 28.85
N PRO A 249 34.48 30.13 29.05
CA PRO A 249 35.01 30.52 30.32
C PRO A 249 33.88 30.76 31.34
N PRO A 250 34.15 30.56 32.65
CA PRO A 250 33.15 30.72 33.70
C PRO A 250 32.65 32.17 33.79
N SER A 251 31.34 32.30 33.93
CA SER A 251 30.65 33.59 34.11
C SER A 251 31.09 34.30 35.38
N GLN A 252 31.46 35.57 35.25
CA GLN A 252 31.79 36.45 36.39
C GLN A 252 30.54 36.69 37.26
N PRO A 253 30.72 36.79 38.59
CA PRO A 253 29.62 37.13 39.49
C PRO A 253 29.14 38.57 39.28
N PRO A 254 27.87 38.88 39.56
CA PRO A 254 27.32 40.22 39.38
C PRO A 254 27.97 41.23 40.27
N ALA A 255 28.26 42.41 39.72
CA ALA A 255 28.83 43.55 40.43
C ALA A 255 27.85 44.08 41.51
N ALA A 256 28.42 44.43 42.68
CA ALA A 256 27.68 45.01 43.80
C ALA A 256 27.08 46.38 43.44
N PRO A 257 25.90 46.73 43.97
CA PRO A 257 25.27 48.02 43.70
C PRO A 257 26.08 49.21 44.35
N ALA A 258 26.21 50.29 43.58
CA ALA A 258 26.87 51.51 43.99
C ALA A 258 26.10 52.22 45.10
N PRO A 259 26.79 52.90 46.03
CA PRO A 259 26.16 53.63 47.15
C PRO A 259 25.43 54.90 46.68
N ASN A 260 24.21 55.03 47.17
CA ASN A 260 23.31 56.14 46.88
C ASN A 260 23.72 57.38 47.73
N TYR A 261 24.34 58.37 47.10
CA TYR A 261 24.56 59.68 47.71
C TYR A 261 23.32 60.56 47.52
N GLY A 262 22.56 60.66 48.61
CA GLY A 262 21.51 61.69 48.71
C GLY A 262 22.08 63.06 48.63
N LEU A 263 21.60 63.89 47.73
CA LEU A 263 21.72 65.33 47.76
C LEU A 263 20.38 65.91 48.19
N GLY A 264 20.35 66.34 49.47
CA GLY A 264 19.32 67.21 49.95
C GLY A 264 19.56 68.64 49.46
N GLY A 265 18.50 69.40 49.36
CA GLY A 265 18.61 70.82 49.26
C GLY A 265 17.49 71.54 48.54
N ARG A 266 16.56 72.04 49.29
CA ARG A 266 16.05 73.43 49.38
C ARG A 266 15.63 74.08 48.02
N SER A 267 14.39 74.34 47.81
CA SER A 267 13.62 75.57 48.14
C SER A 267 12.21 75.41 47.59
#